data_a3680cdd181914f215a8de9d8a1050bb
#
_entry.id   a3680cdd181914f215a8de9d8a1050bb
#
_cell.length_a   1.000
_cell.length_b   1.000
_cell.length_c   1.000
_cell.angle_alpha   90.00
_cell.angle_beta   90.00
_cell.angle_gamma   90.00
#
_symmetry.space_group_name_H-M   'P 1'
#
loop_
_entity.id
_entity.type
_entity.pdbx_description
1 polymer ?
#
loop_
_entity_poly.entity_id
_entity_poly.type
_entity_poly.pdbx_seq_one_letter_code
_entity_poly.pdbx_strand_id
1 'polypeptide(L)'
;YANPFSRNQREDPMLYPLLLTLHLFAALVFIGTVFFEVLFLESIRKQLPAKVMLLVEQGIGRRARTLMPWVLLLLFGAGLGMVLLRYLPILSAPLASSFGTLLMLKILVAGSVLLHFFGAMLLFRTGRMTPAYSHFIHTSLFCHMVAIVLLAKGMFYLSW
;
A
#
# COMPACT_ATOMS: atom_id res chain seq x y z
N TYR A 1 -46.60 -2.69 -7.65
CA TYR A 1 -45.65 -3.09 -6.58
C TYR A 1 -44.29 -2.54 -6.98
N ALA A 2 -43.90 -1.42 -6.39
CA ALA A 2 -42.57 -0.83 -6.60
C ALA A 2 -41.54 -1.69 -5.86
N ASN A 3 -40.55 -2.21 -6.55
CA ASN A 3 -39.46 -3.01 -6.01
C ASN A 3 -38.62 -2.15 -5.04
N PRO A 4 -38.58 -2.44 -3.71
CA PRO A 4 -37.85 -1.63 -2.76
C PRO A 4 -36.30 -1.70 -2.96
N PHE A 5 -35.79 -2.61 -3.81
CA PHE A 5 -34.38 -2.77 -4.10
C PHE A 5 -33.85 -1.85 -5.22
N SER A 6 -34.71 -1.07 -5.88
CA SER A 6 -34.28 -0.20 -6.99
C SER A 6 -33.76 1.19 -6.55
N ARG A 7 -33.66 1.48 -5.24
CA ARG A 7 -33.36 2.83 -4.74
C ARG A 7 -31.86 3.11 -4.44
N ASN A 8 -30.96 2.18 -4.70
CA ASN A 8 -29.58 2.34 -4.21
C ASN A 8 -28.47 2.25 -5.27
N GLN A 9 -28.74 2.63 -6.51
CA GLN A 9 -27.70 2.71 -7.57
C GLN A 9 -27.70 4.09 -8.26
N ARG A 10 -27.76 5.15 -7.48
CA ARG A 10 -27.18 6.42 -7.91
C ARG A 10 -25.80 6.54 -7.28
N GLU A 11 -24.91 5.61 -7.61
CA GLU A 11 -23.49 5.85 -7.41
C GLU A 11 -23.15 7.01 -8.33
N ASP A 12 -22.64 8.12 -7.77
CA ASP A 12 -22.14 9.22 -8.55
C ASP A 12 -21.12 8.67 -9.56
N PRO A 13 -21.37 8.80 -10.89
CA PRO A 13 -20.52 8.16 -11.90
C PRO A 13 -19.06 8.60 -11.81
N MET A 14 -18.80 9.70 -11.09
CA MET A 14 -17.46 10.26 -10.87
C MET A 14 -16.77 9.74 -9.61
N LEU A 15 -17.50 9.10 -8.67
CA LEU A 15 -16.92 8.69 -7.38
C LEU A 15 -15.87 7.60 -7.54
N TYR A 16 -16.16 6.54 -8.31
CA TYR A 16 -15.22 5.47 -8.54
C TYR A 16 -13.93 5.92 -9.28
N PRO A 17 -14.00 6.68 -10.39
CA PRO A 17 -12.79 7.24 -11.03
C PRO A 17 -11.97 8.13 -10.10
N LEU A 18 -12.62 8.93 -9.25
CA LEU A 18 -11.95 9.77 -8.26
C LEU A 18 -11.17 8.91 -7.23
N LEU A 19 -11.83 7.92 -6.64
CA LEU A 19 -11.19 7.00 -5.69
C LEU A 19 -10.01 6.26 -6.34
N LEU A 20 -10.18 5.79 -7.57
CA LEU A 20 -9.11 5.12 -8.32
C LEU A 20 -7.92 6.06 -8.53
N THR A 21 -8.16 7.31 -8.93
CA THR A 21 -7.11 8.30 -9.14
C THR A 21 -6.37 8.60 -7.85
N LEU A 22 -7.08 8.85 -6.75
CA LEU A 22 -6.48 9.09 -5.44
C LEU A 22 -5.66 7.89 -4.95
N HIS A 23 -6.20 6.67 -5.12
CA HIS A 23 -5.50 5.44 -4.79
C HIS A 23 -4.19 5.28 -5.59
N LEU A 24 -4.23 5.54 -6.90
CA LEU A 24 -3.05 5.42 -7.76
C LEU A 24 -1.98 6.45 -7.41
N PHE A 25 -2.33 7.72 -7.15
CA PHE A 25 -1.36 8.73 -6.72
C PHE A 25 -0.75 8.39 -5.35
N ALA A 26 -1.55 7.96 -4.39
CA ALA A 26 -1.05 7.53 -3.09
C ALA A 26 -0.14 6.29 -3.23
N ALA A 27 -0.51 5.32 -4.08
CA ALA A 27 0.32 4.15 -4.39
C ALA A 27 1.65 4.55 -5.01
N LEU A 28 1.65 5.49 -5.97
CA LEU A 28 2.87 5.99 -6.61
C LEU A 28 3.84 6.59 -5.59
N VAL A 29 3.33 7.43 -4.69
CA VAL A 29 4.15 8.05 -3.63
C VAL A 29 4.70 7.00 -2.67
N PHE A 30 3.85 6.05 -2.23
CA PHE A 30 4.26 5.02 -1.28
C PHE A 30 5.26 4.04 -1.89
N ILE A 31 4.95 3.46 -3.04
CA ILE A 31 5.83 2.52 -3.77
C ILE A 31 7.15 3.21 -4.13
N GLY A 32 7.08 4.42 -4.68
CA GLY A 32 8.27 5.19 -5.07
C GLY A 32 9.20 5.46 -3.89
N THR A 33 8.65 5.77 -2.71
CA THR A 33 9.44 5.96 -1.49
C THR A 33 10.16 4.68 -1.08
N VAL A 34 9.46 3.53 -1.07
CA VAL A 34 10.05 2.24 -0.69
C VAL A 34 11.13 1.81 -1.70
N PHE A 35 10.88 2.00 -2.99
CA PHE A 35 11.86 1.69 -4.05
C PHE A 35 13.09 2.60 -3.95
N PHE A 36 12.90 3.89 -3.71
CA PHE A 36 14.01 4.81 -3.50
C PHE A 36 14.88 4.39 -2.30
N GLU A 37 14.25 4.05 -1.18
CA GLU A 37 14.94 3.62 0.03
C GLU A 37 15.81 2.38 -0.23
N VAL A 38 15.23 1.35 -0.85
CA VAL A 38 15.91 0.05 -1.04
C VAL A 38 16.92 0.09 -2.19
N LEU A 39 16.58 0.71 -3.31
CA LEU A 39 17.43 0.64 -4.51
C LEU A 39 18.51 1.73 -4.55
N PHE A 40 18.21 2.92 -4.03
CA PHE A 40 19.11 4.05 -4.11
C PHE A 40 19.78 4.37 -2.77
N LEU A 41 19.02 4.54 -1.72
CA LEU A 41 19.57 4.98 -0.44
C LEU A 41 20.51 3.94 0.19
N GLU A 42 20.21 2.66 0.03
CA GLU A 42 21.10 1.58 0.48
C GLU A 42 22.44 1.58 -0.26
N SER A 43 22.45 1.89 -1.56
CA SER A 43 23.68 2.03 -2.34
C SER A 43 24.47 3.28 -1.90
N ILE A 44 23.79 4.40 -1.70
CA ILE A 44 24.40 5.66 -1.25
C ILE A 44 25.02 5.50 0.15
N ARG A 45 24.38 4.74 1.05
CA ARG A 45 24.88 4.45 2.40
C ARG A 45 26.30 3.89 2.41
N LYS A 46 26.65 3.07 1.40
CA LYS A 46 27.98 2.46 1.28
C LYS A 46 29.05 3.43 0.78
N GLN A 47 28.66 4.58 0.23
CA GLN A 47 29.55 5.55 -0.41
C GLN A 47 29.79 6.81 0.43
N LEU A 48 28.90 7.11 1.36
CA LEU A 48 28.98 8.32 2.18
C LEU A 48 29.62 8.07 3.56
N PRO A 49 30.35 9.05 4.10
CA PRO A 49 30.81 8.99 5.48
C PRO A 49 29.61 8.86 6.45
N ALA A 50 29.77 8.06 7.51
CA ALA A 50 28.69 7.73 8.45
C ALA A 50 27.99 8.97 9.04
N LYS A 51 28.73 10.05 9.34
CA LYS A 51 28.15 11.32 9.86
C LYS A 51 27.22 12.00 8.85
N VAL A 52 27.58 11.99 7.56
CA VAL A 52 26.79 12.58 6.49
C VAL A 52 25.53 11.71 6.28
N MET A 53 25.69 10.39 6.23
CA MET A 53 24.58 9.46 6.06
C MET A 53 23.57 9.58 7.20
N LEU A 54 24.01 9.73 8.44
CA LEU A 54 23.14 9.94 9.59
C LEU A 54 22.23 11.17 9.42
N LEU A 55 22.78 12.29 8.92
CA LEU A 55 21.99 13.50 8.65
C LEU A 55 20.95 13.28 7.54
N VAL A 56 21.34 12.58 6.48
CA VAL A 56 20.43 12.22 5.37
C VAL A 56 19.28 11.36 5.89
N GLU A 57 19.59 10.28 6.62
CA GLU A 57 18.58 9.38 7.20
C GLU A 57 17.65 10.08 8.19
N GLN A 58 18.18 10.98 9.01
CA GLN A 58 17.35 11.77 9.93
C GLN A 58 16.40 12.70 9.18
N GLY A 59 16.86 13.35 8.11
CA GLY A 59 16.05 14.23 7.26
C GLY A 59 14.93 13.47 6.56
N ILE A 60 15.27 12.38 5.88
CA ILE A 60 14.30 11.52 5.18
C ILE A 60 13.31 10.91 6.18
N GLY A 61 13.80 10.33 7.27
CA GLY A 61 12.97 9.70 8.28
C GLY A 61 12.00 10.66 8.97
N ARG A 62 12.42 11.92 9.22
CA ARG A 62 11.52 12.96 9.74
C ARG A 62 10.39 13.24 8.77
N ARG A 63 10.70 13.42 7.49
CA ARG A 63 9.69 13.68 6.47
C ARG A 63 8.77 12.49 6.24
N ALA A 64 9.33 11.29 6.18
CA ALA A 64 8.56 10.05 6.03
C ALA A 64 7.55 9.86 7.17
N ARG A 65 7.95 10.04 8.43
CA ARG A 65 7.06 9.91 9.59
C ARG A 65 5.89 10.90 9.58
N THR A 66 6.06 12.06 8.97
CA THR A 66 4.98 13.06 8.84
C THR A 66 4.08 12.76 7.64
N LEU A 67 4.67 12.34 6.52
CA LEU A 67 3.94 12.19 5.25
C LEU A 67 3.27 10.81 5.11
N MET A 68 3.97 9.73 5.47
CA MET A 68 3.49 8.37 5.20
C MET A 68 2.17 8.01 5.86
N PRO A 69 1.83 8.45 7.09
CA PRO A 69 0.51 8.17 7.65
C PRO A 69 -0.63 8.69 6.78
N TRP A 70 -0.49 9.89 6.22
CA TRP A 70 -1.49 10.51 5.34
C TRP A 70 -1.57 9.79 3.98
N VAL A 71 -0.41 9.45 3.42
CA VAL A 71 -0.35 8.66 2.18
C VAL A 71 -1.03 7.31 2.35
N LEU A 72 -0.77 6.60 3.45
CA LEU A 72 -1.40 5.32 3.75
C LEU A 72 -2.91 5.47 4.02
N LEU A 73 -3.30 6.51 4.76
CA LEU A 73 -4.73 6.78 5.00
C LEU A 73 -5.47 6.97 3.67
N LEU A 74 -4.91 7.77 2.76
CA LEU A 74 -5.47 8.00 1.44
C LEU A 74 -5.47 6.72 0.60
N LEU A 75 -4.35 5.99 0.59
CA LEU A 75 -4.19 4.75 -0.16
C LEU A 75 -5.22 3.69 0.25
N PHE A 76 -5.28 3.40 1.55
CA PHE A 76 -6.17 2.37 2.07
C PHE A 76 -7.62 2.84 2.11
N GLY A 77 -7.89 4.11 2.41
CA GLY A 77 -9.23 4.69 2.39
C GLY A 77 -9.86 4.65 0.99
N ALA A 78 -9.12 5.11 -0.02
CA ALA A 78 -9.57 5.04 -1.40
C ALA A 78 -9.70 3.59 -1.89
N GLY A 79 -8.76 2.71 -1.52
CA GLY A 79 -8.82 1.28 -1.83
C GLY A 79 -10.05 0.60 -1.24
N LEU A 80 -10.33 0.86 0.04
CA LEU A 80 -11.53 0.34 0.72
C LEU A 80 -12.81 0.89 0.07
N GLY A 81 -12.85 2.18 -0.25
CA GLY A 81 -13.98 2.78 -0.97
C GLY A 81 -14.28 2.07 -2.28
N MET A 82 -13.26 1.77 -3.10
CA MET A 82 -13.44 0.99 -4.34
C MET A 82 -13.96 -0.42 -4.10
N VAL A 83 -13.48 -1.10 -3.04
CA VAL A 83 -13.96 -2.43 -2.66
C VAL A 83 -15.45 -2.38 -2.31
N LEU A 84 -15.87 -1.44 -1.47
CA LEU A 84 -17.24 -1.30 -1.02
C LEU A 84 -18.19 -0.95 -2.18
N LEU A 85 -17.75 -0.08 -3.11
CA LEU A 85 -18.57 0.34 -4.23
C LEU A 85 -18.72 -0.74 -5.32
N ARG A 86 -17.65 -1.52 -5.60
CA ARG A 86 -17.67 -2.35 -6.81
C ARG A 86 -17.31 -3.82 -6.60
N TYR A 87 -16.46 -4.13 -5.63
CA TYR A 87 -15.86 -5.46 -5.52
C TYR A 87 -16.41 -6.31 -4.37
N LEU A 88 -17.30 -5.76 -3.53
CA LEU A 88 -17.89 -6.49 -2.40
C LEU A 88 -18.62 -7.77 -2.84
N PRO A 89 -19.43 -7.79 -3.94
CA PRO A 89 -20.07 -9.03 -4.40
C PRO A 89 -19.07 -10.11 -4.85
N ILE A 90 -17.92 -9.70 -5.39
CA ILE A 90 -16.87 -10.62 -5.82
C ILE A 90 -16.16 -11.25 -4.62
N LEU A 91 -15.98 -10.47 -3.57
CA LEU A 91 -15.33 -10.92 -2.33
C LEU A 91 -16.22 -11.78 -1.45
N SER A 92 -17.53 -11.89 -1.72
CA SER A 92 -18.42 -12.85 -1.03
C SER A 92 -18.14 -14.31 -1.43
N ALA A 93 -17.58 -14.54 -2.65
CA ALA A 93 -17.15 -15.85 -3.13
C ALA A 93 -15.80 -15.70 -3.89
N PRO A 94 -14.71 -15.37 -3.20
CA PRO A 94 -13.47 -14.94 -3.85
C PRO A 94 -12.80 -16.05 -4.66
N LEU A 95 -13.01 -17.32 -4.29
CA LEU A 95 -12.44 -18.48 -4.99
C LEU A 95 -13.25 -18.90 -6.23
N ALA A 96 -14.40 -18.28 -6.49
CA ALA A 96 -15.24 -18.59 -7.65
C ALA A 96 -14.67 -18.07 -8.98
N SER A 97 -13.65 -17.19 -8.94
CA SER A 97 -13.00 -16.64 -10.13
C SER A 97 -11.54 -16.31 -9.87
N SER A 98 -10.73 -16.40 -10.91
CA SER A 98 -9.32 -15.95 -10.87
C SER A 98 -9.19 -14.51 -10.40
N PHE A 99 -10.04 -13.62 -10.92
CA PHE A 99 -10.07 -12.21 -10.51
C PHE A 99 -10.34 -12.06 -9.01
N GLY A 100 -11.36 -12.75 -8.48
CA GLY A 100 -11.71 -12.71 -7.05
C GLY A 100 -10.58 -13.21 -6.15
N THR A 101 -9.96 -14.34 -6.55
CA THR A 101 -8.84 -14.95 -5.82
C THR A 101 -7.64 -13.99 -5.77
N LEU A 102 -7.25 -13.43 -6.90
CA LEU A 102 -6.11 -12.49 -6.96
C LEU A 102 -6.40 -11.17 -6.24
N LEU A 103 -7.64 -10.67 -6.30
CA LEU A 103 -8.08 -9.50 -5.55
C LEU A 103 -7.99 -9.74 -4.04
N MET A 104 -8.49 -10.88 -3.57
CA MET A 104 -8.40 -11.27 -2.15
C MET A 104 -6.94 -11.37 -1.71
N LEU A 105 -6.09 -12.04 -2.48
CA LEU A 105 -4.67 -12.16 -2.18
C LEU A 105 -3.98 -10.79 -2.12
N LYS A 106 -4.30 -9.89 -3.07
CA LYS A 106 -3.80 -8.51 -3.06
C LYS A 106 -4.21 -7.76 -1.78
N ILE A 107 -5.45 -7.91 -1.33
CA ILE A 107 -5.95 -7.28 -0.09
C ILE A 107 -5.20 -7.83 1.13
N LEU A 108 -4.95 -9.13 1.20
CA LEU A 108 -4.19 -9.76 2.29
C LEU A 108 -2.75 -9.26 2.34
N VAL A 109 -2.07 -9.20 1.19
CA VAL A 109 -0.70 -8.65 1.08
C VAL A 109 -0.68 -7.16 1.46
N ALA A 110 -1.66 -6.38 1.03
CA ALA A 110 -1.80 -4.98 1.42
C ALA A 110 -2.05 -4.83 2.94
N GLY A 111 -2.87 -5.69 3.54
CA GLY A 111 -3.05 -5.74 4.99
C GLY A 111 -1.75 -5.99 5.76
N SER A 112 -0.89 -6.89 5.25
CA SER A 112 0.44 -7.12 5.80
C SER A 112 1.32 -5.87 5.76
N VAL A 113 1.21 -5.03 4.72
CA VAL A 113 1.91 -3.74 4.65
C VAL A 113 1.51 -2.81 5.79
N LEU A 114 0.22 -2.75 6.14
CA LEU A 114 -0.24 -1.99 7.31
C LEU A 114 0.36 -2.51 8.61
N LEU A 115 0.45 -3.83 8.79
CA LEU A 115 1.08 -4.42 9.97
C LEU A 115 2.55 -4.04 10.07
N HIS A 116 3.31 -4.04 8.97
CA HIS A 116 4.69 -3.56 8.93
C HIS A 116 4.78 -2.08 9.31
N PHE A 117 3.89 -1.24 8.80
CA PHE A 117 3.85 0.18 9.11
C PHE A 117 3.57 0.43 10.61
N PHE A 118 2.55 -0.20 11.17
CA PHE A 118 2.24 -0.06 12.60
C PHE A 118 3.34 -0.64 13.48
N GLY A 119 3.94 -1.78 13.10
CA GLY A 119 5.10 -2.36 13.78
C GLY A 119 6.29 -1.42 13.78
N ALA A 120 6.63 -0.84 12.63
CA ALA A 120 7.70 0.15 12.51
C ALA A 120 7.44 1.39 13.38
N MET A 121 6.19 1.90 13.38
CA MET A 121 5.80 3.05 14.20
C MET A 121 5.92 2.74 15.71
N LEU A 122 5.51 1.53 16.12
CA LEU A 122 5.62 1.08 17.52
C LEU A 122 7.08 0.94 17.94
N LEU A 123 7.91 0.27 17.12
CA LEU A 123 9.35 0.11 17.40
C LEU A 123 10.05 1.47 17.50
N PHE A 124 9.67 2.41 16.63
CA PHE A 124 10.20 3.77 16.69
C PHE A 124 9.80 4.51 17.97
N ARG A 125 8.51 4.47 18.34
CA ARG A 125 7.98 5.12 19.57
C ARG A 125 8.57 4.53 20.84
N THR A 126 8.86 3.23 20.86
CA THR A 126 9.44 2.54 22.02
C THR A 126 10.96 2.62 22.05
N GLY A 127 11.61 3.30 21.10
CA GLY A 127 13.08 3.40 21.03
C GLY A 127 13.78 2.07 20.71
N ARG A 128 13.04 1.07 20.24
CA ARG A 128 13.56 -0.27 19.91
C ARG A 128 13.92 -0.45 18.43
N MET A 129 13.79 0.60 17.63
CA MET A 129 14.16 0.56 16.21
C MET A 129 15.69 0.45 16.08
N THR A 130 16.16 -0.68 15.58
CA THR A 130 17.57 -0.90 15.25
C THR A 130 17.80 -0.80 13.74
N PRO A 131 19.04 -0.55 13.27
CA PRO A 131 19.35 -0.56 11.83
C PRO A 131 18.96 -1.88 11.15
N ALA A 132 19.13 -3.02 11.83
CA ALA A 132 18.74 -4.34 11.32
C ALA A 132 17.21 -4.45 11.11
N TYR A 133 16.41 -4.00 12.08
CA TYR A 133 14.96 -3.98 11.94
C TYR A 133 14.51 -3.03 10.85
N SER A 134 15.12 -1.85 10.75
CA SER A 134 14.82 -0.90 9.67
C SER A 134 15.07 -1.52 8.30
N HIS A 135 16.24 -2.13 8.09
CA HIS A 135 16.59 -2.79 6.84
C HIS A 135 15.61 -3.95 6.51
N PHE A 136 15.30 -4.80 7.50
CA PHE A 136 14.33 -5.89 7.31
C PHE A 136 12.95 -5.38 6.89
N ILE A 137 12.43 -4.35 7.58
CA ILE A 137 11.12 -3.76 7.27
C ILE A 137 11.10 -3.20 5.84
N HIS A 138 12.11 -2.42 5.43
CA HIS A 138 12.15 -1.85 4.08
C HIS A 138 12.29 -2.91 2.99
N THR A 139 13.12 -3.93 3.20
CA THR A 139 13.27 -5.04 2.25
C THR A 139 11.98 -5.86 2.14
N SER A 140 11.34 -6.14 3.28
CA SER A 140 10.05 -6.84 3.30
C SER A 140 8.97 -6.03 2.58
N LEU A 141 8.86 -4.72 2.86
CA LEU A 141 7.93 -3.84 2.18
C LEU A 141 8.19 -3.78 0.68
N PHE A 142 9.45 -3.76 0.25
CA PHE A 142 9.81 -3.82 -1.17
C PHE A 142 9.25 -5.07 -1.84
N CYS A 143 9.44 -6.25 -1.25
CA CYS A 143 8.89 -7.50 -1.76
C CYS A 143 7.35 -7.46 -1.82
N HIS A 144 6.68 -6.91 -0.79
CA HIS A 144 5.23 -6.73 -0.80
C HIS A 144 4.78 -5.80 -1.93
N MET A 145 5.50 -4.70 -2.18
CA MET A 145 5.16 -3.77 -3.28
C MET A 145 5.26 -4.45 -4.64
N VAL A 146 6.34 -5.21 -4.87
CA VAL A 146 6.47 -6.00 -6.11
C VAL A 146 5.32 -6.99 -6.26
N ALA A 147 5.01 -7.75 -5.20
CA ALA A 147 3.89 -8.69 -5.21
C ALA A 147 2.55 -8.00 -5.50
N ILE A 148 2.25 -6.87 -4.85
CA ILE A 148 1.01 -6.10 -5.06
C ILE A 148 0.88 -5.64 -6.51
N VAL A 149 1.97 -5.15 -7.12
CA VAL A 149 1.97 -4.70 -8.52
C VAL A 149 1.72 -5.87 -9.46
N LEU A 150 2.38 -7.02 -9.22
CA LEU A 150 2.16 -8.24 -10.02
C LEU A 150 0.74 -8.76 -9.89
N LEU A 151 0.18 -8.81 -8.67
CA LEU A 151 -1.21 -9.20 -8.44
C LEU A 151 -2.19 -8.22 -9.10
N ALA A 152 -1.93 -6.91 -9.02
CA ALA A 152 -2.77 -5.88 -9.64
C ALA A 152 -2.82 -6.02 -11.17
N LYS A 153 -1.74 -6.46 -11.79
CA LYS A 153 -1.71 -6.74 -13.23
C LYS A 153 -2.26 -8.14 -13.52
N GLY A 154 -1.83 -9.15 -12.76
CA GLY A 154 -2.24 -10.54 -12.95
C GLY A 154 -3.75 -10.73 -12.97
N MET A 155 -4.50 -10.01 -12.13
CA MET A 155 -5.96 -10.11 -12.06
C MET A 155 -6.70 -9.78 -13.38
N PHE A 156 -6.04 -9.09 -14.32
CA PHE A 156 -6.61 -8.75 -15.64
C PHE A 156 -6.12 -9.64 -16.77
N TYR A 157 -5.05 -10.41 -16.58
CA TYR A 157 -4.42 -11.23 -17.61
C TYR A 157 -4.48 -12.74 -17.31
N LEU A 158 -4.63 -13.12 -16.06
CA LEU A 158 -4.70 -14.52 -15.65
C LEU A 158 -6.16 -14.93 -15.49
N SER A 159 -6.56 -15.97 -16.22
CA SER A 159 -7.87 -16.60 -16.13
C SER A 159 -7.71 -18.11 -16.04
N TRP A 160 -8.38 -18.75 -15.10
CA TRP A 160 -8.53 -20.21 -14.94
C TRP A 160 -9.95 -20.55 -14.53
#